data_c47a03241cbe5a6a78cb30e6770b63b6
#
_entry.id   c47a03241cbe5a6a78cb30e6770b63b6
#
_cell.length_a   1.000
_cell.length_b   1.000
_cell.length_c   1.000
_cell.angle_alpha   90.00
_cell.angle_beta   90.00
_cell.angle_gamma   90.00
#
_symmetry.space_group_name_H-M   'P 1'
#
loop_
_entity.id
_entity.type
_entity.pdbx_description
1 polymer ?
#
loop_
_entity_poly.entity_id
_entity_poly.type
_entity_poly.pdbx_seq_one_letter_code
_entity_poly.pdbx_strand_id
1 'polypeptide(L)'
;MSRVPRIVILGAGYGGVVTSLRLQKLLNYNEADVTLVNKHDYHYITTHLHMPAAGTDKPDNARVNISSLIDEFKVDFVKSTVVQIRPGEKKVILEDGTLSYDYLVIGLGGEPETFGIPGLKEYAMTIRSINSVRHIREHIEYQFARFKQEPDRKELLTFVVGGAGFSGIEFVGELADRIPELCKEFDVDPALVHIYNIEAAPTALPGFDPELVEYAMRLLTDKGVTFKIATAIKECTPEGVLIAGDEFIKAGTVIWTGGIRGNHLLEDAGFETMRGRIKVDEFLRAPGYDNIFVTGDCSLVMNPEGRPYPPTAQIATQQGENCAFNLVASIRGNALKEFAFVNRGTVASLGKGEAIGIVGTKKMKGGTAALMKKVIDMRYLYTIGGLPLVVRKGKLR
;
A
#
# COMPACT_ATOMS: atom_id res chain seq x y z
N MET A 1 2.24 -23.76 -36.93
CA MET A 1 2.03 -22.44 -36.31
C MET A 1 2.75 -22.47 -34.95
N SER A 2 3.63 -21.53 -34.64
CA SER A 2 4.22 -21.39 -33.33
C SER A 2 3.10 -21.13 -32.33
N ARG A 3 3.13 -21.79 -31.17
CA ARG A 3 2.15 -21.60 -30.10
C ARG A 3 2.21 -20.16 -29.63
N VAL A 4 1.04 -19.53 -29.40
CA VAL A 4 0.91 -18.19 -28.82
C VAL A 4 1.52 -18.18 -27.41
N PRO A 5 2.45 -17.27 -27.07
CA PRO A 5 3.06 -17.19 -25.75
C PRO A 5 2.04 -16.77 -24.69
N ARG A 6 2.14 -17.40 -23.51
CA ARG A 6 1.27 -17.15 -22.36
C ARG A 6 1.97 -16.23 -21.38
N ILE A 7 1.34 -15.09 -21.08
CA ILE A 7 1.77 -14.15 -20.06
C ILE A 7 0.85 -14.31 -18.85
N VAL A 8 1.42 -14.65 -17.69
CA VAL A 8 0.67 -14.70 -16.43
C VAL A 8 1.11 -13.56 -15.53
N ILE A 9 0.16 -12.75 -15.06
CA ILE A 9 0.40 -11.61 -14.17
C ILE A 9 -0.21 -11.91 -12.82
N LEU A 10 0.59 -11.93 -11.76
CA LEU A 10 0.18 -12.25 -10.40
C LEU A 10 -0.04 -10.96 -9.60
N GLY A 11 -1.29 -10.74 -9.20
CA GLY A 11 -1.71 -9.60 -8.39
C GLY A 11 -2.20 -8.40 -9.22
N ALA A 12 -3.38 -7.90 -8.86
CA ALA A 12 -3.99 -6.71 -9.44
C ALA A 12 -3.73 -5.45 -8.57
N GLY A 13 -2.50 -5.32 -8.04
CA GLY A 13 -1.99 -4.09 -7.45
C GLY A 13 -1.63 -3.04 -8.52
N TYR A 14 -0.95 -1.95 -8.13
CA TYR A 14 -0.56 -0.88 -9.05
C TYR A 14 0.27 -1.40 -10.23
N GLY A 15 1.28 -2.24 -9.96
CA GLY A 15 2.14 -2.80 -11.00
C GLY A 15 1.38 -3.72 -11.96
N GLY A 16 0.67 -4.74 -11.42
CA GLY A 16 -0.01 -5.73 -12.23
C GLY A 16 -1.16 -5.16 -13.07
N VAL A 17 -2.00 -4.29 -12.48
CA VAL A 17 -3.08 -3.61 -13.24
C VAL A 17 -2.50 -2.79 -14.38
N VAL A 18 -1.48 -1.97 -14.11
CA VAL A 18 -0.88 -1.12 -15.15
C VAL A 18 -0.21 -1.98 -16.23
N THR A 19 0.46 -3.08 -15.86
CA THR A 19 1.02 -4.03 -16.84
C THR A 19 -0.08 -4.57 -17.74
N SER A 20 -1.20 -5.08 -17.18
CA SER A 20 -2.33 -5.62 -17.95
C SER A 20 -2.94 -4.56 -18.90
N LEU A 21 -3.18 -3.35 -18.39
CA LEU A 21 -3.74 -2.25 -19.16
C LEU A 21 -2.83 -1.75 -20.29
N ARG A 22 -1.53 -1.86 -20.13
CA ARG A 22 -0.56 -1.53 -21.19
C ARG A 22 -0.46 -2.66 -22.22
N LEU A 23 -0.43 -3.92 -21.78
CA LEU A 23 -0.39 -5.07 -22.68
C LEU A 23 -1.61 -5.10 -23.61
N GLN A 24 -2.83 -4.89 -23.09
CA GLN A 24 -4.03 -4.86 -23.92
C GLN A 24 -4.03 -3.76 -24.99
N LYS A 25 -3.21 -2.71 -24.82
CA LYS A 25 -3.03 -1.63 -25.81
C LYS A 25 -1.89 -1.90 -26.79
N LEU A 26 -0.84 -2.59 -26.35
CA LEU A 26 0.38 -2.80 -27.12
C LEU A 26 0.37 -4.08 -27.96
N LEU A 27 -0.32 -5.12 -27.47
CA LEU A 27 -0.45 -6.40 -28.17
C LEU A 27 -1.54 -6.34 -29.24
N ASN A 28 -1.25 -6.96 -30.38
CA ASN A 28 -2.25 -7.29 -31.39
C ASN A 28 -3.09 -8.48 -30.90
N TYR A 29 -4.23 -8.74 -31.54
CA TYR A 29 -5.01 -9.94 -31.29
C TYR A 29 -4.20 -11.19 -31.64
N ASN A 30 -4.29 -12.23 -30.81
CA ASN A 30 -3.57 -13.50 -30.96
C ASN A 30 -2.03 -13.39 -30.96
N GLU A 31 -1.46 -12.29 -30.45
CA GLU A 31 -0.01 -12.15 -30.31
C GLU A 31 0.52 -12.76 -29.01
N ALA A 32 -0.27 -12.70 -27.92
CA ALA A 32 -0.04 -13.38 -26.66
C ALA A 32 -1.36 -13.62 -25.92
N ASP A 33 -1.42 -14.70 -25.13
CA ASP A 33 -2.51 -14.95 -24.19
C ASP A 33 -2.12 -14.32 -22.85
N VAL A 34 -2.90 -13.34 -22.38
CA VAL A 34 -2.62 -12.61 -21.13
C VAL A 34 -3.61 -12.99 -20.06
N THR A 35 -3.13 -13.51 -18.93
CA THR A 35 -3.95 -13.86 -17.77
C THR A 35 -3.55 -13.00 -16.56
N LEU A 36 -4.50 -12.24 -16.02
CA LEU A 36 -4.35 -11.52 -14.74
C LEU A 36 -4.97 -12.36 -13.62
N VAL A 37 -4.16 -12.75 -12.64
CA VAL A 37 -4.60 -13.50 -11.46
C VAL A 37 -4.67 -12.57 -10.26
N ASN A 38 -5.79 -12.56 -9.54
CA ASN A 38 -5.91 -11.84 -8.27
C ASN A 38 -6.94 -12.52 -7.36
N LYS A 39 -6.70 -12.48 -6.05
CA LYS A 39 -7.61 -13.07 -5.05
C LYS A 39 -8.96 -12.36 -4.95
N HIS A 40 -9.06 -11.11 -5.40
CA HIS A 40 -10.26 -10.30 -5.40
C HIS A 40 -10.57 -9.83 -6.82
N ASP A 41 -11.85 -9.58 -7.11
CA ASP A 41 -12.33 -9.04 -8.40
C ASP A 41 -12.18 -7.51 -8.51
N TYR A 42 -11.35 -6.91 -7.64
CA TYR A 42 -11.11 -5.48 -7.63
C TYR A 42 -9.64 -5.14 -7.35
N HIS A 43 -9.23 -4.01 -7.89
CA HIS A 43 -7.99 -3.33 -7.58
C HIS A 43 -8.18 -2.45 -6.34
N TYR A 44 -7.21 -2.44 -5.40
CA TYR A 44 -7.18 -1.49 -4.30
C TYR A 44 -6.44 -0.22 -4.66
N ILE A 45 -7.01 0.91 -4.32
CA ILE A 45 -6.27 2.17 -4.23
C ILE A 45 -5.66 2.23 -2.82
N THR A 46 -4.52 1.56 -2.62
CA THR A 46 -3.92 1.38 -1.29
C THR A 46 -3.57 2.70 -0.62
N THR A 47 -3.25 3.73 -1.41
CA THR A 47 -3.01 5.10 -0.94
C THR A 47 -4.23 5.79 -0.32
N HIS A 48 -5.42 5.19 -0.41
CA HIS A 48 -6.67 5.71 0.18
C HIS A 48 -7.13 4.91 1.40
N LEU A 49 -6.45 3.82 1.77
CA LEU A 49 -6.92 2.91 2.83
C LEU A 49 -6.93 3.53 4.23
N HIS A 50 -6.13 4.56 4.48
CA HIS A 50 -6.10 5.28 5.76
C HIS A 50 -7.45 5.94 6.09
N MET A 51 -8.15 6.48 5.10
CA MET A 51 -9.47 7.12 5.29
C MET A 51 -10.55 6.12 5.75
N PRO A 52 -10.84 5.01 5.04
CA PRO A 52 -11.82 4.05 5.54
C PRO A 52 -11.38 3.32 6.81
N ALA A 53 -10.07 3.20 7.09
CA ALA A 53 -9.58 2.66 8.35
C ALA A 53 -9.96 3.56 9.55
N ALA A 54 -9.83 4.87 9.40
CA ALA A 54 -10.26 5.84 10.39
C ALA A 54 -11.79 6.07 10.43
N GLY A 55 -12.52 5.62 9.40
CA GLY A 55 -13.98 5.82 9.28
C GLY A 55 -14.38 7.14 8.62
N THR A 56 -13.45 7.90 8.04
CA THR A 56 -13.71 9.17 7.35
C THR A 56 -14.17 8.99 5.91
N ASP A 57 -14.00 7.80 5.33
CA ASP A 57 -14.55 7.44 4.01
C ASP A 57 -15.10 6.00 3.99
N LYS A 58 -15.83 5.68 2.92
CA LYS A 58 -16.38 4.33 2.72
C LYS A 58 -15.30 3.42 2.11
N PRO A 59 -15.16 2.15 2.58
CA PRO A 59 -14.20 1.19 2.02
C PRO A 59 -14.35 0.98 0.51
N ASP A 60 -15.59 1.06 -0.01
CA ASP A 60 -15.89 0.87 -1.43
C ASP A 60 -15.31 1.98 -2.34
N ASN A 61 -14.94 3.12 -1.77
CA ASN A 61 -14.29 4.20 -2.52
C ASN A 61 -12.83 3.86 -2.85
N ALA A 62 -12.19 3.03 -2.03
CA ALA A 62 -10.81 2.59 -2.22
C ALA A 62 -10.66 1.36 -3.15
N ARG A 63 -11.73 0.93 -3.85
CA ARG A 63 -11.67 -0.20 -4.78
C ARG A 63 -12.23 0.14 -6.16
N VAL A 64 -11.69 -0.51 -7.18
CA VAL A 64 -12.14 -0.42 -8.57
C VAL A 64 -12.27 -1.84 -9.11
N ASN A 65 -13.44 -2.22 -9.63
CA ASN A 65 -13.67 -3.56 -10.18
C ASN A 65 -12.78 -3.79 -11.39
N ILE A 66 -12.10 -4.94 -11.44
CA ILE A 66 -11.15 -5.31 -12.49
C ILE A 66 -11.86 -5.39 -13.84
N SER A 67 -13.07 -5.97 -13.90
CA SER A 67 -13.90 -6.05 -15.11
C SER A 67 -14.21 -4.68 -15.74
N SER A 68 -14.15 -3.60 -14.95
CA SER A 68 -14.34 -2.24 -15.49
C SER A 68 -13.04 -1.60 -16.03
N LEU A 69 -11.91 -2.27 -15.88
CA LEU A 69 -10.60 -1.79 -16.27
C LEU A 69 -10.04 -2.52 -17.48
N ILE A 70 -10.21 -3.84 -17.53
CA ILE A 70 -9.65 -4.69 -18.58
C ILE A 70 -10.63 -4.91 -19.73
N ASP A 71 -10.09 -5.18 -20.91
CA ASP A 71 -10.79 -5.69 -22.08
C ASP A 71 -10.73 -7.23 -22.03
N GLU A 72 -11.86 -7.87 -21.72
CA GLU A 72 -11.98 -9.32 -21.55
C GLU A 72 -11.66 -10.11 -22.85
N PHE A 73 -11.64 -9.45 -24.03
CA PHE A 73 -11.18 -10.05 -25.27
C PHE A 73 -9.65 -10.09 -25.41
N LYS A 74 -8.92 -9.40 -24.53
CA LYS A 74 -7.46 -9.28 -24.58
C LYS A 74 -6.76 -9.75 -23.32
N VAL A 75 -7.45 -9.74 -22.19
CA VAL A 75 -6.90 -10.11 -20.88
C VAL A 75 -7.91 -10.96 -20.13
N ASP A 76 -7.59 -12.22 -19.92
CA ASP A 76 -8.36 -13.12 -19.08
C ASP A 76 -8.15 -12.76 -17.62
N PHE A 77 -9.24 -12.71 -16.86
CA PHE A 77 -9.17 -12.51 -15.42
C PHE A 77 -9.49 -13.79 -14.67
N VAL A 78 -8.54 -14.23 -13.84
CA VAL A 78 -8.71 -15.39 -12.94
C VAL A 78 -8.76 -14.89 -11.49
N LYS A 79 -9.95 -15.03 -10.87
CA LYS A 79 -10.14 -14.76 -9.44
C LYS A 79 -9.73 -15.96 -8.64
N SER A 80 -8.49 -16.01 -8.19
CA SER A 80 -7.93 -17.08 -7.38
C SER A 80 -6.76 -16.61 -6.54
N THR A 81 -6.46 -17.35 -5.46
CA THR A 81 -5.30 -17.10 -4.61
C THR A 81 -4.09 -17.83 -5.16
N VAL A 82 -2.96 -17.13 -5.29
CA VAL A 82 -1.67 -17.77 -5.60
C VAL A 82 -1.16 -18.47 -4.35
N VAL A 83 -0.93 -19.78 -4.47
CA VAL A 83 -0.44 -20.63 -3.37
C VAL A 83 1.05 -20.88 -3.49
N GLN A 84 1.56 -21.08 -4.72
CA GLN A 84 2.98 -21.36 -4.96
C GLN A 84 3.40 -20.92 -6.35
N ILE A 85 4.64 -20.44 -6.46
CA ILE A 85 5.30 -20.20 -7.75
C ILE A 85 6.38 -21.28 -7.92
N ARG A 86 6.42 -21.93 -9.09
CA ARG A 86 7.43 -22.94 -9.47
C ARG A 86 8.20 -22.47 -10.69
N PRO A 87 9.23 -21.63 -10.52
CA PRO A 87 9.94 -21.02 -11.63
C PRO A 87 10.58 -22.03 -12.58
N GLY A 88 11.20 -23.08 -12.05
CA GLY A 88 11.84 -24.15 -12.83
C GLY A 88 10.88 -24.97 -13.70
N GLU A 89 9.59 -25.08 -13.30
CA GLU A 89 8.56 -25.78 -14.07
C GLU A 89 7.75 -24.82 -14.96
N LYS A 90 7.96 -23.52 -14.88
CA LYS A 90 7.15 -22.46 -15.50
C LYS A 90 5.66 -22.61 -15.15
N LYS A 91 5.37 -22.81 -13.86
CA LYS A 91 4.01 -23.00 -13.34
C LYS A 91 3.73 -22.10 -12.15
N VAL A 92 2.47 -21.71 -12.02
CA VAL A 92 1.89 -21.06 -10.84
C VAL A 92 0.76 -21.94 -10.32
N ILE A 93 0.84 -22.30 -9.06
CA ILE A 93 -0.20 -23.08 -8.37
C ILE A 93 -1.18 -22.08 -7.73
N LEU A 94 -2.42 -22.23 -8.06
CA LEU A 94 -3.54 -21.49 -7.51
C LEU A 94 -4.33 -22.36 -6.53
N GLU A 95 -5.18 -21.76 -5.72
CA GLU A 95 -6.06 -22.47 -4.79
C GLU A 95 -6.96 -23.50 -5.50
N ASP A 96 -7.37 -23.19 -6.72
CA ASP A 96 -8.31 -23.97 -7.54
C ASP A 96 -7.74 -24.42 -8.89
N GLY A 97 -6.41 -24.48 -9.04
CA GLY A 97 -5.82 -24.98 -10.27
C GLY A 97 -4.35 -24.65 -10.46
N THR A 98 -3.88 -24.84 -11.69
CA THR A 98 -2.49 -24.55 -12.07
C THR A 98 -2.45 -23.84 -13.39
N LEU A 99 -1.69 -22.75 -13.48
CA LEU A 99 -1.39 -22.05 -14.71
C LEU A 99 0.06 -22.32 -15.14
N SER A 100 0.25 -22.60 -16.41
CA SER A 100 1.59 -22.62 -17.02
C SER A 100 1.81 -21.32 -17.76
N TYR A 101 3.05 -20.82 -17.77
CA TYR A 101 3.39 -19.56 -18.41
C TYR A 101 4.63 -19.69 -19.31
N ASP A 102 4.75 -18.82 -20.27
CA ASP A 102 5.96 -18.58 -21.02
C ASP A 102 6.66 -17.33 -20.47
N TYR A 103 5.87 -16.32 -20.03
CA TYR A 103 6.32 -15.14 -19.29
C TYR A 103 5.51 -14.96 -18.01
N LEU A 104 6.17 -14.56 -16.93
CA LEU A 104 5.57 -14.33 -15.62
C LEU A 104 5.83 -12.90 -15.15
N VAL A 105 4.79 -12.25 -14.63
CA VAL A 105 4.91 -10.97 -13.90
C VAL A 105 4.50 -11.18 -12.46
N ILE A 106 5.41 -10.93 -11.53
CA ILE A 106 5.17 -11.04 -10.10
C ILE A 106 4.87 -9.66 -9.53
N GLY A 107 3.60 -9.39 -9.23
CA GLY A 107 3.09 -8.15 -8.66
C GLY A 107 2.21 -8.39 -7.43
N LEU A 108 2.55 -9.39 -6.59
CA LEU A 108 1.78 -9.83 -5.43
C LEU A 108 1.71 -8.81 -4.28
N GLY A 109 2.49 -7.72 -4.38
CA GLY A 109 2.54 -6.68 -3.37
C GLY A 109 3.32 -7.09 -2.12
N GLY A 110 3.23 -6.24 -1.09
CA GLY A 110 3.95 -6.43 0.16
C GLY A 110 3.12 -7.02 1.28
N GLU A 111 3.77 -7.31 2.38
CA GLU A 111 3.23 -7.77 3.66
C GLU A 111 3.72 -6.88 4.79
N PRO A 112 3.01 -6.80 5.92
CA PRO A 112 3.51 -6.09 7.08
C PRO A 112 4.86 -6.67 7.53
N GLU A 113 5.82 -5.80 7.76
CA GLU A 113 7.10 -6.15 8.39
C GLU A 113 6.96 -5.95 9.90
N THR A 114 7.12 -7.00 10.68
CA THR A 114 6.99 -6.94 12.13
C THR A 114 8.33 -6.83 12.86
N PHE A 115 9.45 -6.93 12.13
CA PHE A 115 10.81 -6.93 12.69
C PHE A 115 11.03 -7.94 13.83
N GLY A 116 10.19 -8.98 13.92
CA GLY A 116 10.24 -9.97 14.99
C GLY A 116 9.79 -9.44 16.36
N ILE A 117 9.10 -8.29 16.42
CA ILE A 117 8.57 -7.74 17.67
C ILE A 117 7.52 -8.70 18.24
N PRO A 118 7.71 -9.21 19.47
CA PRO A 118 6.80 -10.16 20.08
C PRO A 118 5.36 -9.63 20.15
N GLY A 119 4.39 -10.49 19.83
CA GLY A 119 2.96 -10.21 19.90
C GLY A 119 2.44 -9.21 18.86
N LEU A 120 3.30 -8.58 18.06
CA LEU A 120 2.86 -7.56 17.11
C LEU A 120 1.97 -8.15 16.01
N LYS A 121 2.30 -9.35 15.53
CA LYS A 121 1.53 -10.06 14.49
C LYS A 121 0.15 -10.48 15.00
N GLU A 122 0.06 -10.82 16.27
CA GLU A 122 -1.12 -11.37 16.93
C GLU A 122 -2.10 -10.27 17.38
N TYR A 123 -1.58 -9.15 17.91
CA TYR A 123 -2.37 -8.15 18.62
C TYR A 123 -2.48 -6.81 17.90
N ALA A 124 -1.62 -6.51 16.92
CA ALA A 124 -1.74 -5.27 16.17
C ALA A 124 -2.53 -5.46 14.86
N MET A 125 -3.34 -4.48 14.52
CA MET A 125 -4.05 -4.42 13.24
C MET A 125 -3.22 -3.67 12.20
N THR A 126 -3.41 -3.99 10.91
CA THR A 126 -2.63 -3.39 9.81
C THR A 126 -3.53 -2.82 8.72
N ILE A 127 -3.14 -1.66 8.17
CA ILE A 127 -3.86 -0.99 7.07
C ILE A 127 -3.38 -1.59 5.75
N ARG A 128 -4.06 -2.65 5.26
CA ARG A 128 -3.56 -3.41 4.12
C ARG A 128 -4.61 -3.77 3.07
N SER A 129 -5.84 -3.97 3.46
CA SER A 129 -6.91 -4.47 2.60
C SER A 129 -8.24 -3.84 2.97
N ILE A 130 -9.24 -3.99 2.10
CA ILE A 130 -10.61 -3.54 2.40
C ILE A 130 -11.15 -4.23 3.68
N ASN A 131 -10.85 -5.50 3.87
CA ASN A 131 -11.31 -6.22 5.06
C ASN A 131 -10.59 -5.73 6.32
N SER A 132 -9.27 -5.53 6.26
CA SER A 132 -8.55 -5.01 7.43
C SER A 132 -8.99 -3.60 7.83
N VAL A 133 -9.24 -2.71 6.87
CA VAL A 133 -9.69 -1.34 7.20
C VAL A 133 -11.14 -1.31 7.72
N ARG A 134 -12.02 -2.20 7.25
CA ARG A 134 -13.35 -2.38 7.85
C ARG A 134 -13.23 -2.85 9.30
N HIS A 135 -12.39 -3.85 9.53
CA HIS A 135 -12.15 -4.37 10.88
C HIS A 135 -11.60 -3.29 11.82
N ILE A 136 -10.61 -2.49 11.37
CA ILE A 136 -10.06 -1.38 12.14
C ILE A 136 -11.17 -0.37 12.50
N ARG A 137 -11.95 0.06 11.51
CA ARG A 137 -13.04 1.00 11.73
C ARG A 137 -14.06 0.46 12.73
N GLU A 138 -14.57 -0.75 12.51
CA GLU A 138 -15.54 -1.40 13.38
C GLU A 138 -14.99 -1.60 14.80
N HIS A 139 -13.71 -1.94 14.92
CA HIS A 139 -13.04 -2.06 16.20
C HIS A 139 -12.97 -0.72 16.94
N ILE A 140 -12.59 0.39 16.26
CA ILE A 140 -12.56 1.72 16.86
C ILE A 140 -13.96 2.11 17.38
N GLU A 141 -15.00 1.97 16.55
CA GLU A 141 -16.39 2.25 16.93
C GLU A 141 -16.85 1.36 18.11
N TYR A 142 -16.45 0.08 18.11
CA TYR A 142 -16.74 -0.86 19.20
C TYR A 142 -16.06 -0.45 20.52
N GLN A 143 -14.83 0.07 20.48
CA GLN A 143 -14.15 0.55 21.71
C GLN A 143 -14.87 1.73 22.35
N PHE A 144 -15.41 2.66 21.56
CA PHE A 144 -16.25 3.75 22.07
C PHE A 144 -17.57 3.22 22.68
N ALA A 145 -18.25 2.31 22.00
CA ALA A 145 -19.47 1.70 22.50
C ALA A 145 -19.23 0.93 23.82
N ARG A 146 -18.11 0.22 23.88
CA ARG A 146 -17.70 -0.55 25.05
C ARG A 146 -17.34 0.35 26.23
N PHE A 147 -16.64 1.46 25.98
CA PHE A 147 -16.29 2.42 27.04
C PHE A 147 -17.53 2.99 27.72
N LYS A 148 -18.64 3.18 27.00
CA LYS A 148 -19.92 3.62 27.61
C LYS A 148 -20.46 2.62 28.63
N GLN A 149 -20.16 1.34 28.49
CA GLN A 149 -20.57 0.29 29.43
C GLN A 149 -19.52 0.04 30.52
N GLU A 150 -18.24 0.32 30.23
CA GLU A 150 -17.09 0.08 31.09
C GLU A 150 -16.24 1.38 31.25
N PRO A 151 -16.79 2.46 31.87
CA PRO A 151 -16.14 3.79 31.85
C PRO A 151 -14.84 3.87 32.67
N ASP A 152 -14.59 2.91 33.52
CA ASP A 152 -13.32 2.79 34.27
C ASP A 152 -12.18 2.30 33.38
N ARG A 153 -12.47 1.71 32.24
CA ARG A 153 -11.51 1.16 31.30
C ARG A 153 -11.04 2.20 30.28
N LYS A 154 -10.26 3.16 30.76
CA LYS A 154 -9.78 4.30 29.94
C LYS A 154 -8.90 3.87 28.76
N GLU A 155 -8.23 2.70 28.85
CA GLU A 155 -7.45 2.13 27.76
C GLU A 155 -8.28 1.84 26.49
N LEU A 156 -9.60 1.69 26.59
CA LEU A 156 -10.49 1.51 25.43
C LEU A 156 -10.46 2.74 24.50
N LEU A 157 -10.23 3.94 25.04
CA LEU A 157 -10.11 5.18 24.29
C LEU A 157 -8.64 5.57 24.01
N THR A 158 -7.71 4.66 24.20
CA THR A 158 -6.30 4.86 23.87
C THR A 158 -5.95 4.09 22.58
N PHE A 159 -5.47 4.83 21.60
CA PHE A 159 -5.09 4.37 20.28
C PHE A 159 -3.58 4.52 20.09
N VAL A 160 -2.89 3.44 19.80
CA VAL A 160 -1.46 3.42 19.51
C VAL A 160 -1.25 3.13 18.02
N VAL A 161 -0.52 4.00 17.33
CA VAL A 161 -0.09 3.82 15.95
C VAL A 161 1.41 3.68 15.90
N GLY A 162 1.90 2.47 15.63
CA GLY A 162 3.32 2.18 15.47
C GLY A 162 3.80 2.50 14.06
N GLY A 163 4.78 3.40 13.96
CA GLY A 163 5.33 3.94 12.74
C GLY A 163 4.77 5.32 12.38
N ALA A 164 5.68 6.29 12.19
CA ALA A 164 5.37 7.64 11.72
C ALA A 164 5.85 7.90 10.29
N GLY A 165 5.85 6.86 9.43
CA GLY A 165 5.96 7.01 7.98
C GLY A 165 4.68 7.58 7.37
N PHE A 166 4.62 7.68 6.03
CA PHE A 166 3.45 8.25 5.33
C PHE A 166 2.12 7.63 5.75
N SER A 167 2.02 6.31 5.80
CA SER A 167 0.77 5.62 6.17
C SER A 167 0.34 5.92 7.60
N GLY A 168 1.29 5.96 8.54
CA GLY A 168 1.00 6.27 9.96
C GLY A 168 0.53 7.71 10.13
N ILE A 169 1.25 8.66 9.54
CA ILE A 169 0.90 10.09 9.57
C ILE A 169 -0.47 10.36 8.93
N GLU A 170 -0.75 9.76 7.78
CA GLU A 170 -2.04 9.89 7.11
C GLU A 170 -3.18 9.30 7.97
N PHE A 171 -2.96 8.13 8.57
CA PHE A 171 -3.96 7.51 9.43
C PHE A 171 -4.23 8.28 10.71
N VAL A 172 -3.20 8.75 11.43
CA VAL A 172 -3.43 9.54 12.66
C VAL A 172 -4.13 10.87 12.36
N GLY A 173 -3.84 11.48 11.20
CA GLY A 173 -4.53 12.69 10.74
C GLY A 173 -6.03 12.47 10.53
N GLU A 174 -6.40 11.39 9.84
CA GLU A 174 -7.81 11.02 9.63
C GLU A 174 -8.48 10.59 10.94
N LEU A 175 -7.79 9.83 11.78
CA LEU A 175 -8.31 9.41 13.09
C LEU A 175 -8.59 10.61 13.99
N ALA A 176 -7.65 11.57 14.07
CA ALA A 176 -7.82 12.79 14.85
C ALA A 176 -9.03 13.61 14.39
N ASP A 177 -9.29 13.66 13.08
CA ASP A 177 -10.48 14.33 12.52
C ASP A 177 -11.79 13.55 12.78
N ARG A 178 -11.74 12.22 12.94
CA ARG A 178 -12.89 11.36 13.23
C ARG A 178 -13.26 11.36 14.72
N ILE A 179 -12.31 11.51 15.63
CA ILE A 179 -12.53 11.46 17.09
C ILE A 179 -13.64 12.39 17.57
N PRO A 180 -13.71 13.68 17.20
CA PRO A 180 -14.79 14.57 17.65
C PRO A 180 -16.20 14.08 17.28
N GLU A 181 -16.33 13.42 16.10
CA GLU A 181 -17.60 12.85 15.65
C GLU A 181 -17.98 11.63 16.49
N LEU A 182 -17.00 10.74 16.78
CA LEU A 182 -17.21 9.58 17.65
C LEU A 182 -17.54 10.00 19.09
N CYS A 183 -16.84 11.00 19.63
CA CYS A 183 -17.14 11.53 20.95
C CYS A 183 -18.58 12.04 21.06
N LYS A 184 -19.04 12.74 20.03
CA LYS A 184 -20.44 13.21 19.96
C LYS A 184 -21.44 12.05 19.82
N GLU A 185 -21.13 11.05 18.99
CA GLU A 185 -21.99 9.90 18.71
C GLU A 185 -22.18 9.02 19.97
N PHE A 186 -21.11 8.82 20.73
CA PHE A 186 -21.09 7.93 21.90
C PHE A 186 -21.21 8.69 23.24
N ASP A 187 -21.35 10.01 23.23
CA ASP A 187 -21.42 10.86 24.42
C ASP A 187 -20.21 10.67 25.35
N VAL A 188 -19.00 10.81 24.75
CA VAL A 188 -17.70 10.66 25.41
C VAL A 188 -16.99 12.00 25.45
N ASP A 189 -16.38 12.35 26.60
CA ASP A 189 -15.55 13.53 26.72
C ASP A 189 -14.27 13.36 25.85
N PRO A 190 -14.01 14.24 24.86
CA PRO A 190 -12.79 14.19 24.04
C PRO A 190 -11.49 14.18 24.85
N ALA A 191 -11.45 14.75 26.04
CA ALA A 191 -10.28 14.77 26.91
C ALA A 191 -9.84 13.37 27.39
N LEU A 192 -10.74 12.38 27.30
CA LEU A 192 -10.45 10.97 27.64
C LEU A 192 -9.82 10.19 26.50
N VAL A 193 -9.80 10.73 25.30
CA VAL A 193 -9.25 10.03 24.12
C VAL A 193 -7.78 10.35 23.94
N HIS A 194 -6.95 9.32 23.80
CA HIS A 194 -5.51 9.46 23.61
C HIS A 194 -5.08 8.78 22.30
N ILE A 195 -4.38 9.52 21.45
CA ILE A 195 -3.76 9.01 20.21
C ILE A 195 -2.25 9.12 20.35
N TYR A 196 -1.55 7.99 20.35
CA TYR A 196 -0.10 7.93 20.34
C TYR A 196 0.40 7.53 18.96
N ASN A 197 1.35 8.29 18.39
CA ASN A 197 2.10 7.86 17.21
C ASN A 197 3.56 7.62 17.62
N ILE A 198 4.00 6.35 17.54
CA ILE A 198 5.29 5.88 18.07
C ILE A 198 6.21 5.55 16.90
N GLU A 199 7.40 6.15 16.87
CA GLU A 199 8.36 6.02 15.79
C GLU A 199 9.77 5.71 16.34
N ALA A 200 10.37 4.65 15.87
CA ALA A 200 11.73 4.25 16.25
C ALA A 200 12.82 5.17 15.68
N ALA A 201 12.58 5.75 14.51
CA ALA A 201 13.48 6.70 13.89
C ALA A 201 13.54 8.03 14.67
N PRO A 202 14.62 8.82 14.52
CA PRO A 202 14.79 10.10 15.23
C PRO A 202 13.85 11.22 14.73
N THR A 203 13.01 10.97 13.73
CA THR A 203 12.03 11.92 13.20
C THR A 203 10.84 11.20 12.60
N ALA A 204 9.67 11.84 12.60
CA ALA A 204 8.56 11.43 11.75
C ALA A 204 8.94 11.62 10.27
N LEU A 205 8.27 10.89 9.37
CA LEU A 205 8.49 10.92 7.91
C LEU A 205 10.00 10.86 7.56
N PRO A 206 10.73 9.82 7.97
CA PRO A 206 12.17 9.75 7.76
C PRO A 206 12.56 10.00 6.31
N GLY A 207 13.53 10.91 6.09
CA GLY A 207 13.98 11.29 4.76
C GLY A 207 13.12 12.32 4.02
N PHE A 208 12.06 12.82 4.67
CA PHE A 208 11.28 13.93 4.13
C PHE A 208 11.84 15.30 4.55
N ASP A 209 11.32 16.38 3.94
CA ASP A 209 11.80 17.74 4.21
C ASP A 209 11.52 18.18 5.67
N PRO A 210 12.54 18.62 6.44
CA PRO A 210 12.38 18.91 7.86
C PRO A 210 11.33 19.99 8.18
N GLU A 211 11.21 21.03 7.34
CA GLU A 211 10.21 22.11 7.53
C GLU A 211 8.79 21.58 7.40
N LEU A 212 8.57 20.68 6.42
CA LEU A 212 7.26 20.04 6.22
C LEU A 212 6.95 19.03 7.32
N VAL A 213 7.97 18.31 7.81
CA VAL A 213 7.81 17.41 8.97
C VAL A 213 7.42 18.18 10.22
N GLU A 214 8.10 19.28 10.52
CA GLU A 214 7.76 20.13 11.67
C GLU A 214 6.32 20.68 11.57
N TYR A 215 5.93 21.14 10.38
CA TYR A 215 4.55 21.59 10.14
C TYR A 215 3.55 20.46 10.41
N ALA A 216 3.79 19.25 9.88
CA ALA A 216 2.90 18.11 10.06
C ALA A 216 2.78 17.71 11.53
N MET A 217 3.90 17.60 12.24
CA MET A 217 3.90 17.22 13.65
C MET A 217 3.16 18.23 14.51
N ARG A 218 3.40 19.55 14.29
CA ARG A 218 2.69 20.60 15.01
C ARG A 218 1.19 20.52 14.77
N LEU A 219 0.75 20.47 13.50
CA LEU A 219 -0.66 20.38 13.15
C LEU A 219 -1.35 19.17 13.79
N LEU A 220 -0.70 18.02 13.74
CA LEU A 220 -1.26 16.79 14.32
C LEU A 220 -1.25 16.82 15.87
N THR A 221 -0.24 17.45 16.48
CA THR A 221 -0.22 17.68 17.93
C THR A 221 -1.37 18.61 18.35
N ASP A 222 -1.62 19.68 17.60
CA ASP A 222 -2.76 20.58 17.82
C ASP A 222 -4.11 19.86 17.68
N LYS A 223 -4.17 18.78 16.89
CA LYS A 223 -5.32 17.88 16.77
C LYS A 223 -5.38 16.79 17.87
N GLY A 224 -4.47 16.80 18.85
CA GLY A 224 -4.48 15.85 19.97
C GLY A 224 -3.63 14.59 19.79
N VAL A 225 -2.77 14.53 18.77
CA VAL A 225 -1.84 13.40 18.59
C VAL A 225 -0.59 13.60 19.44
N THR A 226 -0.24 12.62 20.27
CA THR A 226 0.99 12.57 21.04
C THR A 226 2.05 11.78 20.29
N PHE A 227 3.15 12.42 19.90
CA PHE A 227 4.27 11.77 19.25
C PHE A 227 5.29 11.24 20.27
N LYS A 228 5.73 9.98 20.11
CA LYS A 228 6.88 9.38 20.79
C LYS A 228 7.92 9.01 19.71
N ILE A 229 8.78 9.99 19.40
CA ILE A 229 9.86 9.86 18.41
C ILE A 229 11.11 9.27 19.05
N ALA A 230 12.00 8.65 18.27
CA ALA A 230 13.17 7.90 18.72
C ALA A 230 12.81 6.82 19.76
N THR A 231 11.60 6.26 19.65
CA THR A 231 11.03 5.33 20.61
C THR A 231 10.57 4.06 19.88
N ALA A 232 11.20 2.94 20.16
CA ALA A 232 10.82 1.66 19.55
C ALA A 232 9.74 0.96 20.38
N ILE A 233 8.76 0.34 19.71
CA ILE A 233 7.88 -0.65 20.33
C ILE A 233 8.70 -1.94 20.49
N LYS A 234 8.77 -2.48 21.71
CA LYS A 234 9.50 -3.69 22.06
C LYS A 234 8.63 -4.94 22.07
N GLU A 235 7.36 -4.76 22.46
CA GLU A 235 6.39 -5.84 22.58
C GLU A 235 4.96 -5.28 22.40
N CYS A 236 4.08 -6.10 21.85
CA CYS A 236 2.65 -5.83 21.76
C CYS A 236 1.89 -6.94 22.52
N THR A 237 0.99 -6.56 23.40
CA THR A 237 0.16 -7.47 24.19
C THR A 237 -1.32 -7.16 23.97
N PRO A 238 -2.26 -8.01 24.45
CA PRO A 238 -3.69 -7.69 24.44
C PRO A 238 -4.05 -6.40 25.19
N GLU A 239 -3.21 -5.96 26.14
CA GLU A 239 -3.44 -4.81 27.00
C GLU A 239 -2.78 -3.53 26.49
N GLY A 240 -1.90 -3.62 25.48
CA GLY A 240 -1.19 -2.46 24.95
C GLY A 240 0.21 -2.75 24.43
N VAL A 241 1.11 -1.78 24.54
CA VAL A 241 2.47 -1.90 24.01
C VAL A 241 3.52 -1.55 25.07
N LEU A 242 4.61 -2.32 25.10
CA LEU A 242 5.84 -1.99 25.80
C LEU A 242 6.76 -1.22 24.83
N ILE A 243 7.24 -0.06 25.25
CA ILE A 243 8.11 0.78 24.43
C ILE A 243 9.52 0.91 25.02
N ALA A 244 10.44 1.52 24.31
CA ALA A 244 11.79 1.81 24.80
C ALA A 244 11.73 2.61 26.10
N GLY A 245 12.65 2.30 27.05
CA GLY A 245 12.62 2.88 28.41
C GLY A 245 11.69 2.14 29.38
N ASP A 246 11.18 0.96 28.98
CA ASP A 246 10.34 0.07 29.78
C ASP A 246 9.00 0.70 30.23
N GLU A 247 8.55 1.73 29.48
CA GLU A 247 7.22 2.31 29.64
C GLU A 247 6.18 1.40 28.98
N PHE A 248 5.09 1.09 29.68
CA PHE A 248 3.95 0.36 29.15
C PHE A 248 2.77 1.31 28.91
N ILE A 249 2.32 1.38 27.66
CA ILE A 249 1.14 2.15 27.27
C ILE A 249 -0.04 1.19 27.15
N LYS A 250 -0.99 1.29 28.10
CA LYS A 250 -2.26 0.56 28.01
C LYS A 250 -3.08 1.12 26.85
N ALA A 251 -3.53 0.27 25.94
CA ALA A 251 -4.28 0.68 24.76
C ALA A 251 -5.24 -0.41 24.30
N GLY A 252 -6.48 -0.03 24.05
CA GLY A 252 -7.49 -0.92 23.47
C GLY A 252 -7.32 -1.15 21.99
N THR A 253 -6.48 -0.33 21.33
CA THR A 253 -6.27 -0.39 19.88
C THR A 253 -4.80 -0.16 19.55
N VAL A 254 -4.20 -1.11 18.84
CA VAL A 254 -2.84 -0.98 18.29
C VAL A 254 -2.90 -1.16 16.79
N ILE A 255 -2.44 -0.14 16.05
CA ILE A 255 -2.34 -0.15 14.58
C ILE A 255 -0.85 -0.14 14.20
N TRP A 256 -0.43 -1.07 13.37
CA TRP A 256 0.95 -1.15 12.89
C TRP A 256 1.09 -0.66 11.45
N THR A 257 1.93 0.33 11.26
CA THR A 257 2.30 0.92 9.97
C THR A 257 3.82 1.02 9.80
N GLY A 258 4.58 0.39 10.69
CA GLY A 258 6.04 0.60 10.84
C GLY A 258 6.91 -0.07 9.77
N GLY A 259 6.35 -0.81 8.83
CA GLY A 259 7.15 -1.39 7.75
C GLY A 259 6.39 -2.32 6.83
N ILE A 260 6.97 -2.48 5.63
CA ILE A 260 6.49 -3.40 4.60
C ILE A 260 7.66 -4.25 4.13
N ARG A 261 7.43 -5.54 3.96
CA ARG A 261 8.30 -6.49 3.28
C ARG A 261 7.65 -6.98 1.98
N GLY A 262 8.41 -7.62 1.09
CA GLY A 262 7.85 -8.32 -0.06
C GLY A 262 7.01 -9.55 0.36
N ASN A 263 6.30 -10.13 -0.59
CA ASN A 263 5.45 -11.29 -0.36
C ASN A 263 6.28 -12.54 -0.07
N HIS A 264 5.94 -13.32 0.97
CA HIS A 264 6.67 -14.53 1.38
C HIS A 264 6.75 -15.60 0.28
N LEU A 265 5.77 -15.66 -0.64
CA LEU A 265 5.78 -16.62 -1.75
C LEU A 265 7.04 -16.51 -2.64
N LEU A 266 7.76 -15.38 -2.60
CA LEU A 266 8.99 -15.22 -3.36
C LEU A 266 10.14 -16.02 -2.70
N GLU A 267 10.22 -15.98 -1.38
CA GLU A 267 11.18 -16.78 -0.59
C GLU A 267 10.85 -18.26 -0.72
N ASP A 268 9.57 -18.64 -0.62
CA ASP A 268 9.10 -20.01 -0.77
C ASP A 268 9.34 -20.58 -2.19
N ALA A 269 9.38 -19.72 -3.21
CA ALA A 269 9.71 -20.07 -4.58
C ALA A 269 11.22 -20.23 -4.84
N GLY A 270 12.07 -19.96 -3.84
CA GLY A 270 13.52 -20.09 -3.91
C GLY A 270 14.23 -18.88 -4.53
N PHE A 271 13.57 -17.73 -4.68
CA PHE A 271 14.25 -16.51 -5.10
C PHE A 271 15.12 -15.96 -3.96
N GLU A 272 16.31 -15.45 -4.31
CA GLU A 272 17.10 -14.65 -3.39
C GLU A 272 16.39 -13.32 -3.13
N THR A 273 16.12 -13.01 -1.86
CA THR A 273 15.37 -11.81 -1.47
C THR A 273 16.08 -11.01 -0.39
N MET A 274 15.77 -9.72 -0.35
CA MET A 274 16.06 -8.86 0.80
C MET A 274 14.71 -8.38 1.38
N ARG A 275 14.36 -8.84 2.56
CA ARG A 275 13.05 -8.61 3.18
C ARG A 275 11.89 -9.00 2.23
N GLY A 276 11.96 -10.19 1.64
CA GLY A 276 10.95 -10.70 0.71
C GLY A 276 10.90 -9.98 -0.65
N ARG A 277 11.84 -9.07 -0.96
CA ARG A 277 11.90 -8.34 -2.24
C ARG A 277 13.05 -8.88 -3.09
N ILE A 278 12.79 -9.16 -4.37
CA ILE A 278 13.79 -9.61 -5.33
C ILE A 278 14.55 -8.41 -5.88
N LYS A 279 15.90 -8.44 -5.78
CA LYS A 279 16.74 -7.45 -6.45
C LYS A 279 16.72 -7.73 -7.96
N VAL A 280 15.97 -6.92 -8.68
CA VAL A 280 15.80 -7.05 -10.13
C VAL A 280 16.95 -6.43 -10.91
N ASP A 281 17.10 -6.87 -12.17
CA ASP A 281 18.01 -6.24 -13.13
C ASP A 281 17.42 -4.89 -13.65
N GLU A 282 18.15 -4.24 -14.56
CA GLU A 282 17.76 -2.97 -15.17
C GLU A 282 16.47 -3.05 -16.01
N PHE A 283 16.04 -4.25 -16.40
CA PHE A 283 14.82 -4.50 -17.16
C PHE A 283 13.66 -4.96 -16.29
N LEU A 284 13.82 -4.99 -14.96
CA LEU A 284 12.89 -5.50 -13.95
C LEU A 284 12.74 -7.03 -13.94
N ARG A 285 13.75 -7.78 -14.41
CA ARG A 285 13.72 -9.25 -14.41
C ARG A 285 14.32 -9.80 -13.11
N ALA A 286 13.81 -10.96 -12.71
CA ALA A 286 14.39 -11.72 -11.61
C ALA A 286 15.76 -12.31 -12.03
N PRO A 287 16.79 -12.29 -11.16
CA PRO A 287 18.11 -12.86 -11.48
C PRO A 287 18.01 -14.32 -11.93
N GLY A 288 18.68 -14.64 -13.02
CA GLY A 288 18.68 -15.98 -13.62
C GLY A 288 17.47 -16.33 -14.49
N TYR A 289 16.56 -15.38 -14.72
CA TYR A 289 15.36 -15.59 -15.53
C TYR A 289 15.16 -14.45 -16.54
N ASP A 290 15.13 -14.81 -17.83
CA ASP A 290 14.83 -13.86 -18.90
C ASP A 290 13.33 -13.60 -19.10
N ASN A 291 12.49 -14.40 -18.48
CA ASN A 291 11.04 -14.43 -18.67
C ASN A 291 10.23 -14.18 -17.39
N ILE A 292 10.87 -13.83 -16.28
CA ILE A 292 10.19 -13.51 -15.01
C ILE A 292 10.46 -12.05 -14.66
N PHE A 293 9.42 -11.23 -14.70
CA PHE A 293 9.46 -9.80 -14.35
C PHE A 293 8.87 -9.59 -12.97
N VAL A 294 9.38 -8.60 -12.22
CA VAL A 294 8.90 -8.33 -10.85
C VAL A 294 8.56 -6.85 -10.71
N THR A 295 7.38 -6.55 -10.18
CA THR A 295 6.86 -5.18 -10.06
C THR A 295 6.34 -4.87 -8.66
N GLY A 296 6.28 -3.60 -8.30
CA GLY A 296 5.73 -3.13 -7.03
C GLY A 296 6.58 -3.57 -5.83
N ASP A 297 5.92 -3.84 -4.71
CA ASP A 297 6.57 -4.14 -3.44
C ASP A 297 7.36 -5.46 -3.43
N CYS A 298 7.14 -6.31 -4.41
CA CYS A 298 7.94 -7.52 -4.64
C CYS A 298 9.33 -7.23 -5.20
N SER A 299 9.53 -6.10 -5.88
CA SER A 299 10.79 -5.74 -6.52
C SER A 299 11.65 -4.85 -5.64
N LEU A 300 12.96 -5.06 -5.67
CA LEU A 300 13.97 -4.19 -5.09
C LEU A 300 14.77 -3.56 -6.22
N VAL A 301 14.51 -2.28 -6.48
CA VAL A 301 15.26 -1.48 -7.46
C VAL A 301 16.16 -0.53 -6.70
N MET A 302 17.42 -0.45 -7.10
CA MET A 302 18.41 0.46 -6.52
C MET A 302 18.38 1.80 -7.26
N ASN A 303 18.52 2.89 -6.52
CA ASN A 303 18.73 4.21 -7.10
C ASN A 303 20.20 4.40 -7.53
N PRO A 304 20.55 5.47 -8.26
CA PRO A 304 21.94 5.72 -8.68
C PRO A 304 22.94 5.80 -7.52
N GLU A 305 22.48 6.14 -6.30
CA GLU A 305 23.31 6.20 -5.10
C GLU A 305 23.47 4.83 -4.40
N GLY A 306 22.98 3.75 -5.01
CA GLY A 306 23.06 2.40 -4.47
C GLY A 306 22.11 2.12 -3.29
N ARG A 307 21.08 2.94 -3.09
CA ARG A 307 20.05 2.74 -2.06
C ARG A 307 18.76 2.21 -2.69
N PRO A 308 18.02 1.33 -1.99
CA PRO A 308 16.75 0.86 -2.50
C PRO A 308 15.72 2.00 -2.57
N TYR A 309 15.00 2.07 -3.70
CA TYR A 309 13.81 2.90 -3.76
C TYR A 309 12.74 2.40 -2.78
N PRO A 310 12.03 3.32 -2.10
CA PRO A 310 10.92 2.94 -1.24
C PRO A 310 9.77 2.33 -2.06
N PRO A 311 9.07 1.31 -1.54
CA PRO A 311 7.91 0.73 -2.20
C PRO A 311 6.75 1.74 -2.19
N THR A 312 6.42 2.28 -3.36
CA THR A 312 5.34 3.27 -3.53
C THR A 312 4.48 2.95 -4.74
N ALA A 313 3.23 3.40 -4.71
CA ALA A 313 2.32 3.28 -5.85
C ALA A 313 2.88 3.93 -7.12
N GLN A 314 3.65 5.02 -6.96
CA GLN A 314 4.25 5.75 -8.08
C GLN A 314 5.32 4.91 -8.81
N ILE A 315 6.20 4.23 -8.06
CA ILE A 315 7.22 3.37 -8.65
C ILE A 315 6.58 2.12 -9.26
N ALA A 316 5.62 1.50 -8.56
CA ALA A 316 4.91 0.31 -9.05
C ALA A 316 4.19 0.57 -10.38
N THR A 317 3.56 1.75 -10.52
CA THR A 317 2.91 2.18 -11.75
C THR A 317 3.91 2.29 -12.92
N GLN A 318 5.06 2.93 -12.69
CA GLN A 318 6.10 3.09 -13.72
C GLN A 318 6.78 1.75 -14.06
N GLN A 319 6.95 0.89 -13.08
CA GLN A 319 7.43 -0.48 -13.31
C GLN A 319 6.44 -1.28 -14.17
N GLY A 320 5.13 -1.16 -13.92
CA GLY A 320 4.12 -1.82 -14.73
C GLY A 320 4.13 -1.35 -16.20
N GLU A 321 4.37 -0.06 -16.44
CA GLU A 321 4.52 0.48 -17.81
C GLU A 321 5.78 -0.08 -18.50
N ASN A 322 6.92 -0.10 -17.81
CA ASN A 322 8.17 -0.63 -18.34
C ASN A 322 8.10 -2.15 -18.58
N CYS A 323 7.54 -2.89 -17.62
CA CYS A 323 7.35 -4.33 -17.71
C CYS A 323 6.51 -4.73 -18.93
N ALA A 324 5.38 -4.04 -19.18
CA ALA A 324 4.54 -4.30 -20.35
C ALA A 324 5.31 -4.04 -21.67
N PHE A 325 6.08 -2.95 -21.72
CA PHE A 325 6.93 -2.67 -22.88
C PHE A 325 7.94 -3.79 -23.11
N ASN A 326 8.64 -4.23 -22.07
CA ASN A 326 9.68 -5.26 -22.14
C ASN A 326 9.12 -6.64 -22.49
N LEU A 327 7.91 -6.97 -22.01
CA LEU A 327 7.23 -8.22 -22.41
C LEU A 327 6.94 -8.22 -23.92
N VAL A 328 6.40 -7.15 -24.46
CA VAL A 328 6.14 -7.03 -25.90
C VAL A 328 7.44 -7.04 -26.71
N ALA A 329 8.48 -6.34 -26.23
CA ALA A 329 9.80 -6.37 -26.84
C ALA A 329 10.39 -7.79 -26.86
N SER A 330 10.29 -8.53 -25.75
CA SER A 330 10.76 -9.92 -25.66
C SER A 330 10.04 -10.84 -26.65
N ILE A 331 8.70 -10.71 -26.79
CA ILE A 331 7.89 -11.52 -27.71
C ILE A 331 8.27 -11.22 -29.16
N ARG A 332 8.55 -9.96 -29.49
CA ARG A 332 8.88 -9.49 -30.84
C ARG A 332 10.38 -9.59 -31.20
N GLY A 333 11.21 -9.98 -30.23
CA GLY A 333 12.69 -10.01 -30.40
C GLY A 333 13.32 -8.62 -30.52
N ASN A 334 12.67 -7.59 -29.95
CA ASN A 334 13.18 -6.22 -29.90
C ASN A 334 14.05 -5.96 -28.69
N ALA A 335 14.81 -4.87 -28.70
CA ALA A 335 15.61 -4.42 -27.56
C ALA A 335 14.73 -4.05 -26.37
N LEU A 336 15.15 -4.47 -25.17
CA LEU A 336 14.51 -4.12 -23.92
C LEU A 336 14.84 -2.68 -23.53
N LYS A 337 13.97 -2.09 -22.72
CA LYS A 337 14.11 -0.74 -22.18
C LYS A 337 14.47 -0.81 -20.71
N GLU A 338 15.59 -0.19 -20.32
CA GLU A 338 15.96 -0.02 -18.93
C GLU A 338 14.89 0.73 -18.13
N PHE A 339 14.71 0.34 -16.89
CA PHE A 339 13.82 1.02 -15.98
C PHE A 339 14.50 2.22 -15.35
N ALA A 340 13.97 3.40 -15.57
CA ALA A 340 14.38 4.64 -14.92
C ALA A 340 13.21 5.24 -14.16
N PHE A 341 13.33 5.36 -12.82
CA PHE A 341 12.30 5.96 -12.01
C PHE A 341 12.31 7.48 -12.12
N VAL A 342 11.18 8.05 -12.48
CA VAL A 342 10.96 9.51 -12.50
C VAL A 342 10.15 9.89 -11.27
N ASN A 343 10.81 10.53 -10.29
CA ASN A 343 10.11 11.05 -9.13
C ASN A 343 9.27 12.27 -9.51
N ARG A 344 7.94 12.14 -9.41
CA ARG A 344 6.97 13.20 -9.74
C ARG A 344 6.55 14.01 -8.52
N GLY A 345 7.12 13.72 -7.37
CA GLY A 345 6.79 14.33 -6.09
C GLY A 345 6.06 13.38 -5.15
N THR A 346 5.93 13.82 -3.91
CA THR A 346 5.28 13.08 -2.83
C THR A 346 4.38 14.01 -2.04
N VAL A 347 3.14 13.61 -1.78
CA VAL A 347 2.17 14.37 -0.99
C VAL A 347 1.52 13.44 0.03
N ALA A 348 1.50 13.85 1.31
CA ALA A 348 0.86 13.15 2.41
C ALA A 348 -0.34 13.96 2.95
N SER A 349 -1.46 13.29 3.21
CA SER A 349 -2.61 13.86 3.91
C SER A 349 -2.31 14.01 5.41
N LEU A 350 -2.81 15.08 6.02
CA LEU A 350 -2.80 15.30 7.47
C LEU A 350 -4.23 15.34 8.04
N GLY A 351 -5.15 14.68 7.33
CA GLY A 351 -6.58 14.75 7.58
C GLY A 351 -7.31 15.70 6.64
N LYS A 352 -8.53 16.06 6.99
CA LYS A 352 -9.46 16.81 6.13
C LYS A 352 -8.92 18.21 5.76
N GLY A 353 -8.67 18.39 4.47
CA GLY A 353 -8.27 19.70 3.92
C GLY A 353 -6.81 20.08 4.18
N GLU A 354 -6.04 19.24 4.82
CA GLU A 354 -4.65 19.48 5.19
C GLU A 354 -3.71 18.43 4.62
N ALA A 355 -2.58 18.86 4.08
CA ALA A 355 -1.53 17.98 3.56
C ALA A 355 -0.18 18.69 3.56
N ILE A 356 0.87 17.90 3.36
CA ILE A 356 2.21 18.37 3.03
C ILE A 356 2.71 17.65 1.79
N GLY A 357 3.62 18.29 1.05
CA GLY A 357 4.17 17.63 -0.14
C GLY A 357 5.28 18.40 -0.81
N ILE A 358 5.97 17.67 -1.69
CA ILE A 358 6.96 18.22 -2.61
C ILE A 358 6.57 17.75 -4.01
N VAL A 359 6.39 18.70 -4.93
CA VAL A 359 6.09 18.41 -6.33
C VAL A 359 7.12 19.15 -7.20
N GLY A 360 7.94 18.39 -7.91
CA GLY A 360 9.16 18.93 -8.50
C GLY A 360 10.09 19.49 -7.41
N THR A 361 10.37 20.80 -7.45
CA THR A 361 11.17 21.50 -6.44
C THR A 361 10.34 22.28 -5.43
N LYS A 362 9.00 22.31 -5.60
CA LYS A 362 8.12 23.15 -4.77
C LYS A 362 7.64 22.40 -3.54
N LYS A 363 7.91 22.96 -2.36
CA LYS A 363 7.29 22.55 -1.10
C LYS A 363 5.87 23.12 -1.03
N MET A 364 4.95 22.30 -0.55
CA MET A 364 3.54 22.64 -0.40
C MET A 364 3.03 22.20 0.97
N LYS A 365 2.14 22.99 1.57
CA LYS A 365 1.49 22.68 2.86
C LYS A 365 0.06 23.20 2.88
N GLY A 366 -0.75 22.68 3.78
CA GLY A 366 -2.14 23.10 3.95
C GLY A 366 -3.05 22.71 2.79
N GLY A 367 -4.07 23.52 2.52
CA GLY A 367 -5.09 23.28 1.51
C GLY A 367 -4.55 23.14 0.09
N THR A 368 -3.46 23.85 -0.25
CA THR A 368 -2.83 23.73 -1.58
C THR A 368 -2.21 22.37 -1.80
N ALA A 369 -1.56 21.80 -0.80
CA ALA A 369 -1.03 20.45 -0.84
C ALA A 369 -2.18 19.42 -0.88
N ALA A 370 -3.26 19.63 -0.13
CA ALA A 370 -4.43 18.77 -0.14
C ALA A 370 -5.11 18.75 -1.53
N LEU A 371 -5.22 19.92 -2.19
CA LEU A 371 -5.71 19.99 -3.57
C LEU A 371 -4.79 19.21 -4.53
N MET A 372 -3.47 19.36 -4.38
CA MET A 372 -2.49 18.63 -5.21
C MET A 372 -2.62 17.11 -5.02
N LYS A 373 -2.84 16.62 -3.78
CA LYS A 373 -3.10 15.19 -3.54
C LYS A 373 -4.31 14.71 -4.33
N LYS A 374 -5.41 15.46 -4.35
CA LYS A 374 -6.60 15.12 -5.16
C LYS A 374 -6.29 15.07 -6.66
N VAL A 375 -5.48 15.99 -7.17
CA VAL A 375 -5.03 15.98 -8.57
C VAL A 375 -4.21 14.72 -8.89
N ILE A 376 -3.31 14.32 -7.99
CA ILE A 376 -2.51 13.10 -8.13
C ILE A 376 -3.42 11.87 -8.18
N ASP A 377 -4.40 11.79 -7.28
CA ASP A 377 -5.34 10.69 -7.20
C ASP A 377 -6.23 10.61 -8.47
N MET A 378 -6.76 11.75 -8.93
CA MET A 378 -7.52 11.83 -10.20
C MET A 378 -6.68 11.42 -11.40
N ARG A 379 -5.40 11.83 -11.45
CA ARG A 379 -4.48 11.41 -12.50
C ARG A 379 -4.29 9.89 -12.53
N TYR A 380 -4.16 9.25 -11.35
CA TYR A 380 -4.06 7.80 -11.29
C TYR A 380 -5.35 7.14 -11.81
N LEU A 381 -6.52 7.58 -11.35
CA LEU A 381 -7.82 7.09 -11.84
C LEU A 381 -7.95 7.24 -13.37
N TYR A 382 -7.51 8.39 -13.90
CA TYR A 382 -7.47 8.62 -15.35
C TYR A 382 -6.53 7.64 -16.06
N THR A 383 -5.38 7.35 -15.49
CA THR A 383 -4.39 6.42 -16.07
C THR A 383 -4.95 5.01 -16.21
N ILE A 384 -5.73 4.54 -15.23
CA ILE A 384 -6.25 3.15 -15.21
C ILE A 384 -7.63 2.99 -15.85
N GLY A 385 -8.48 4.03 -15.88
CA GLY A 385 -9.87 3.89 -16.35
C GLY A 385 -10.40 5.09 -17.11
N GLY A 386 -9.52 6.05 -17.50
CA GLY A 386 -9.91 7.22 -18.29
C GLY A 386 -10.87 8.17 -17.56
N LEU A 387 -11.48 9.07 -18.33
CA LEU A 387 -12.44 10.06 -17.82
C LEU A 387 -13.66 9.43 -17.12
N PRO A 388 -14.26 8.32 -17.60
CA PRO A 388 -15.40 7.70 -16.93
C PRO A 388 -15.10 7.28 -15.48
N LEU A 389 -13.90 6.76 -15.21
CA LEU A 389 -13.51 6.37 -13.86
C LEU A 389 -13.26 7.61 -12.98
N VAL A 390 -12.66 8.67 -13.52
CA VAL A 390 -12.47 9.94 -12.80
C VAL A 390 -13.83 10.53 -12.38
N VAL A 391 -14.82 10.58 -13.28
CA VAL A 391 -16.16 11.08 -12.96
C VAL A 391 -16.86 10.22 -11.90
N ARG A 392 -16.69 8.89 -11.99
CA ARG A 392 -17.34 7.96 -11.05
C ARG A 392 -16.70 7.95 -9.66
N LYS A 393 -15.37 8.08 -9.58
CA LYS A 393 -14.58 7.89 -8.34
C LYS A 393 -13.82 9.14 -7.88
N GLY A 394 -13.55 10.09 -8.76
CA GLY A 394 -12.77 11.30 -8.50
C GLY A 394 -13.59 12.36 -7.74
N LYS A 395 -14.13 12.02 -6.58
CA LYS A 395 -14.86 12.99 -5.75
C LYS A 395 -13.88 14.03 -5.21
N LEU A 396 -14.10 15.28 -5.60
CA LEU A 396 -13.55 16.45 -4.93
C LEU A 396 -14.28 16.61 -3.58
N ARG A 397 -13.82 15.93 -2.55
CA ARG A 397 -14.30 16.12 -1.18
C ARG A 397 -13.41 17.12 -0.46
#